data_ad6f71dbf4d3abe737532beac361bbde
#
_entry.id   ad6f71dbf4d3abe737532beac361bbde
#
_cell.length_a   1.000
_cell.length_b   1.000
_cell.length_c   1.000
_cell.angle_alpha   90.00
_cell.angle_beta   90.00
_cell.angle_gamma   90.00
#
_symmetry.space_group_name_H-M   'P 1'
#
loop_
_entity.id
_entity.type
_entity.pdbx_description
1 polymer ?
#
loop_
_entity_poly.entity_id
_entity_poly.type
_entity_poly.pdbx_seq_one_letter_code
_entity_poly.pdbx_strand_id
1 'polypeptide(L)'
;MSLPQHESPPPLVAVTGATGKVGGAVAEQLRARGPAPRLVVRDASRAPGWAEDVAVATYGDYQAATAALAGVDVLLMVSASESADRLTQHRTFIDAAAAAGVRHVVYTSFLGAAPDAVFTLARTHWATEEHLRASGVGLTLLRDSFYADFLPELAVDGVIAGPAGQGRVGAVARADVARAATAVIGDLVAGDRRHDGAVYELTGPEALTLAEAAAVITRATGRPTVYREQTLEEAYASRSVYGAPDWEVDAWVSTYTAIASGALDRVTDGVERLTGRRPLSLAQLLADHR
;
A
#
# COMPACT_ATOMS: atom_id res chain seq x y z
N MET A 1 14.52 29.06 -40.58
CA MET A 1 15.16 27.87 -40.01
C MET A 1 14.75 27.81 -38.54
N SER A 2 13.74 27.00 -38.21
CA SER A 2 13.35 26.80 -36.81
C SER A 2 14.39 25.87 -36.19
N LEU A 3 14.95 26.29 -35.04
CA LEU A 3 15.83 25.43 -34.26
C LEU A 3 15.04 24.17 -33.79
N PRO A 4 15.66 23.01 -33.81
CA PRO A 4 15.00 21.81 -33.25
C PRO A 4 14.69 22.09 -31.78
N GLN A 5 13.41 21.93 -31.41
CA GLN A 5 13.02 21.93 -30.00
C GLN A 5 13.69 20.72 -29.36
N HIS A 6 14.62 20.95 -28.44
CA HIS A 6 15.15 19.91 -27.58
C HIS A 6 13.97 19.42 -26.71
N GLU A 7 13.33 18.34 -27.13
CA GLU A 7 12.42 17.64 -26.23
C GLU A 7 13.22 17.17 -25.03
N SER A 8 12.85 17.64 -23.87
CA SER A 8 13.43 17.14 -22.61
C SER A 8 13.15 15.64 -22.52
N PRO A 9 14.09 14.84 -22.02
CA PRO A 9 13.84 13.42 -21.83
C PRO A 9 12.60 13.22 -20.92
N PRO A 10 11.84 12.14 -21.14
CA PRO A 10 10.66 11.87 -20.33
C PRO A 10 11.05 11.75 -18.84
N PRO A 11 10.18 12.17 -17.90
CA PRO A 11 10.44 12.05 -16.49
C PRO A 11 10.78 10.61 -16.08
N LEU A 12 11.85 10.43 -15.30
CA LEU A 12 12.24 9.13 -14.79
C LEU A 12 11.36 8.75 -13.58
N VAL A 13 10.69 7.63 -13.69
CA VAL A 13 9.88 7.04 -12.60
C VAL A 13 10.68 5.96 -11.90
N ALA A 14 10.66 5.97 -10.57
CA ALA A 14 11.18 4.85 -9.76
C ALA A 14 10.05 4.19 -8.96
N VAL A 15 10.16 2.87 -8.79
CA VAL A 15 9.20 2.06 -8.02
C VAL A 15 9.96 1.26 -6.97
N THR A 16 9.61 1.46 -5.70
CA THR A 16 10.06 0.59 -4.61
C THR A 16 9.07 -0.56 -4.39
N GLY A 17 9.48 -1.60 -3.68
CA GLY A 17 8.61 -2.75 -3.44
C GLY A 17 8.23 -3.51 -4.71
N ALA A 18 8.99 -3.35 -5.80
CA ALA A 18 8.72 -3.93 -7.12
C ALA A 18 8.73 -5.47 -7.15
N THR A 19 9.28 -6.11 -6.13
CA THR A 19 9.20 -7.57 -5.94
C THR A 19 7.99 -8.03 -5.13
N GLY A 20 7.18 -7.08 -4.65
CA GLY A 20 5.93 -7.31 -3.91
C GLY A 20 4.70 -7.17 -4.80
N LYS A 21 3.53 -7.40 -4.20
CA LYS A 21 2.25 -7.45 -4.94
C LYS A 21 1.84 -6.08 -5.53
N VAL A 22 1.86 -5.01 -4.73
CA VAL A 22 1.44 -3.67 -5.20
C VAL A 22 2.52 -3.06 -6.10
N GLY A 23 3.76 -2.94 -5.62
CA GLY A 23 4.84 -2.32 -6.39
C GLY A 23 5.14 -3.07 -7.70
N GLY A 24 5.11 -4.41 -7.68
CA GLY A 24 5.28 -5.23 -8.89
C GLY A 24 4.17 -4.98 -9.92
N ALA A 25 2.91 -4.94 -9.47
CA ALA A 25 1.78 -4.65 -10.36
C ALA A 25 1.86 -3.23 -10.95
N VAL A 26 2.28 -2.23 -10.15
CA VAL A 26 2.50 -0.86 -10.67
C VAL A 26 3.62 -0.84 -11.70
N ALA A 27 4.75 -1.48 -11.42
CA ALA A 27 5.89 -1.52 -12.34
C ALA A 27 5.50 -2.14 -13.69
N GLU A 28 4.75 -3.25 -13.68
CA GLU A 28 4.20 -3.87 -14.89
C GLU A 28 3.24 -2.95 -15.65
N GLN A 29 2.33 -2.28 -14.94
CA GLN A 29 1.37 -1.38 -15.58
C GLN A 29 2.04 -0.14 -16.18
N LEU A 30 3.08 0.40 -15.54
CA LEU A 30 3.85 1.53 -16.06
C LEU A 30 4.62 1.12 -17.32
N ARG A 31 5.33 -0.01 -17.29
CA ARG A 31 6.04 -0.56 -18.44
C ARG A 31 5.13 -0.77 -19.65
N ALA A 32 3.91 -1.19 -19.42
CA ALA A 32 2.93 -1.39 -20.51
C ALA A 32 2.43 -0.08 -21.14
N ARG A 33 2.68 1.08 -20.51
CA ARG A 33 2.18 2.39 -20.96
C ARG A 33 3.27 3.32 -21.51
N GLY A 34 4.54 3.00 -21.28
CA GLY A 34 5.66 3.87 -21.69
C GLY A 34 7.02 3.31 -21.28
N PRO A 35 8.03 4.16 -21.09
CA PRO A 35 9.34 3.72 -20.63
C PRO A 35 9.23 2.94 -19.31
N ALA A 36 9.98 1.83 -19.23
CA ALA A 36 10.03 1.02 -18.02
C ALA A 36 10.55 1.86 -16.83
N PRO A 37 9.96 1.75 -15.64
CA PRO A 37 10.45 2.46 -14.47
C PRO A 37 11.77 1.86 -13.96
N ARG A 38 12.59 2.66 -13.26
CA ARG A 38 13.65 2.15 -12.40
C ARG A 38 13.05 1.35 -11.25
N LEU A 39 13.53 0.13 -11.02
CA LEU A 39 13.13 -0.69 -9.90
C LEU A 39 14.13 -0.56 -8.77
N VAL A 40 13.70 -0.03 -7.63
CA VAL A 40 14.53 0.03 -6.42
C VAL A 40 14.22 -1.19 -5.56
N VAL A 41 15.17 -2.10 -5.48
CA VAL A 41 15.02 -3.41 -4.82
C VAL A 41 16.09 -3.64 -3.77
N ARG A 42 15.83 -4.52 -2.81
CA ARG A 42 16.84 -4.92 -1.80
C ARG A 42 17.84 -5.95 -2.31
N ASP A 43 17.43 -6.69 -3.33
CA ASP A 43 18.21 -7.77 -3.93
C ASP A 43 17.90 -7.80 -5.44
N ALA A 44 18.91 -7.49 -6.26
CA ALA A 44 18.77 -7.43 -7.71
C ALA A 44 18.37 -8.79 -8.33
N SER A 45 18.75 -9.91 -7.71
CA SER A 45 18.40 -11.25 -8.21
C SER A 45 16.90 -11.54 -8.18
N ARG A 46 16.13 -10.76 -7.41
CA ARG A 46 14.67 -10.86 -7.30
C ARG A 46 13.92 -9.92 -8.24
N ALA A 47 14.64 -9.07 -8.97
CA ALA A 47 14.01 -8.21 -9.97
C ALA A 47 13.41 -9.06 -11.09
N PRO A 48 12.25 -8.64 -11.67
CA PRO A 48 11.67 -9.36 -12.80
C PRO A 48 12.61 -9.32 -14.01
N GLY A 49 12.65 -10.41 -14.79
CA GLY A 49 13.60 -10.57 -15.90
C GLY A 49 13.48 -9.53 -17.03
N TRP A 50 12.40 -8.74 -17.06
CA TRP A 50 12.21 -7.65 -18.00
C TRP A 50 12.79 -6.30 -17.51
N ALA A 51 13.26 -6.22 -16.27
CA ALA A 51 13.74 -4.96 -15.70
C ALA A 51 15.09 -4.58 -16.32
N GLU A 52 15.12 -3.42 -16.96
CA GLU A 52 16.33 -2.88 -17.61
C GLU A 52 17.10 -1.93 -16.69
N ASP A 53 16.41 -1.20 -15.80
CA ASP A 53 16.99 -0.27 -14.83
C ASP A 53 16.67 -0.75 -13.40
N VAL A 54 17.66 -1.35 -12.75
CA VAL A 54 17.55 -1.91 -11.40
C VAL A 54 18.59 -1.25 -10.50
N ALA A 55 18.14 -0.61 -9.45
CA ALA A 55 18.99 -0.03 -8.41
C ALA A 55 18.81 -0.81 -7.09
N VAL A 56 19.90 -1.03 -6.37
CA VAL A 56 19.87 -1.77 -5.10
C VAL A 56 19.98 -0.80 -3.93
N ALA A 57 18.95 -0.76 -3.10
CA ALA A 57 18.94 0.00 -1.85
C ALA A 57 17.95 -0.60 -0.86
N THR A 58 18.24 -0.44 0.43
CA THR A 58 17.29 -0.64 1.52
C THR A 58 16.81 0.73 2.02
N TYR A 59 15.65 0.77 2.67
CA TYR A 59 15.12 2.03 3.21
C TYR A 59 15.97 2.61 4.33
N GLY A 60 16.74 1.79 5.05
CA GLY A 60 17.63 2.22 6.12
C GLY A 60 19.02 2.67 5.65
N ASP A 61 19.38 2.47 4.40
CA ASP A 61 20.68 2.87 3.85
C ASP A 61 20.55 4.18 3.06
N TYR A 62 20.84 5.30 3.74
CA TYR A 62 20.75 6.63 3.17
C TYR A 62 21.60 6.81 1.91
N GLN A 63 22.85 6.31 1.91
CA GLN A 63 23.77 6.52 0.79
C GLN A 63 23.35 5.70 -0.43
N ALA A 64 23.02 4.42 -0.23
CA ALA A 64 22.55 3.57 -1.31
C ALA A 64 21.21 4.09 -1.87
N ALA A 65 20.30 4.53 -1.00
CA ALA A 65 19.01 5.09 -1.41
C ALA A 65 19.19 6.39 -2.22
N THR A 66 20.05 7.31 -1.77
CA THR A 66 20.36 8.55 -2.53
C THR A 66 20.92 8.23 -3.91
N ALA A 67 21.87 7.29 -4.00
CA ALA A 67 22.44 6.88 -5.28
C ALA A 67 21.40 6.19 -6.19
N ALA A 68 20.56 5.33 -5.63
CA ALA A 68 19.50 4.62 -6.35
C ALA A 68 18.42 5.58 -6.91
N LEU A 69 18.20 6.72 -6.24
CA LEU A 69 17.19 7.71 -6.62
C LEU A 69 17.75 8.87 -7.46
N ALA A 70 19.05 8.86 -7.79
CA ALA A 70 19.65 9.92 -8.60
C ALA A 70 18.94 10.06 -9.97
N GLY A 71 18.49 11.29 -10.29
CA GLY A 71 17.79 11.63 -11.52
C GLY A 71 16.32 11.18 -11.56
N VAL A 72 15.78 10.61 -10.49
CA VAL A 72 14.36 10.24 -10.41
C VAL A 72 13.49 11.48 -10.22
N ASP A 73 12.47 11.61 -11.06
CA ASP A 73 11.49 12.69 -10.99
C ASP A 73 10.29 12.31 -10.13
N VAL A 74 9.73 11.12 -10.34
CA VAL A 74 8.56 10.61 -9.63
C VAL A 74 8.89 9.27 -8.99
N LEU A 75 8.67 9.18 -7.69
CA LEU A 75 8.92 7.98 -6.90
C LEU A 75 7.62 7.37 -6.37
N LEU A 76 7.34 6.10 -6.68
CA LEU A 76 6.42 5.31 -5.89
C LEU A 76 7.15 4.73 -4.68
N MET A 77 6.84 5.24 -3.50
CA MET A 77 7.30 4.71 -2.23
C MET A 77 6.24 3.76 -1.65
N VAL A 78 6.40 2.47 -1.90
CA VAL A 78 5.57 1.46 -1.23
C VAL A 78 6.04 1.33 0.21
N SER A 79 5.13 1.40 1.17
CA SER A 79 5.47 1.29 2.59
C SER A 79 6.26 0.00 2.88
N ALA A 80 7.30 0.12 3.71
CA ALA A 80 8.14 -1.01 4.08
C ALA A 80 7.35 -2.09 4.84
N SER A 81 7.88 -3.30 4.84
CA SER A 81 7.38 -4.38 5.69
C SER A 81 7.36 -3.95 7.16
N GLU A 82 6.48 -4.54 7.92
CA GLU A 82 6.35 -4.28 9.35
C GLU A 82 7.62 -4.69 10.09
N SER A 83 8.17 -3.76 10.87
CA SER A 83 9.32 -3.95 11.73
C SER A 83 9.37 -2.86 12.79
N ALA A 84 10.07 -3.10 13.89
CA ALA A 84 10.20 -2.13 14.98
C ALA A 84 10.89 -0.82 14.54
N ASP A 85 11.77 -0.89 13.54
CA ASP A 85 12.53 0.24 12.99
C ASP A 85 11.91 0.84 11.71
N ARG A 86 10.71 0.37 11.30
CA ARG A 86 10.03 0.79 10.06
C ARG A 86 9.96 2.30 9.89
N LEU A 87 9.59 3.03 10.95
CA LEU A 87 9.49 4.48 10.88
C LEU A 87 10.86 5.14 10.63
N THR A 88 11.91 4.64 11.26
CA THR A 88 13.28 5.13 11.04
C THR A 88 13.70 4.86 9.59
N GLN A 89 13.45 3.67 9.08
CA GLN A 89 13.71 3.32 7.69
C GLN A 89 12.97 4.24 6.72
N HIS A 90 11.68 4.51 6.94
CA HIS A 90 10.90 5.43 6.11
C HIS A 90 11.48 6.83 6.11
N ARG A 91 11.84 7.37 7.28
CA ARG A 91 12.45 8.71 7.38
C ARG A 91 13.76 8.80 6.65
N THR A 92 14.65 7.83 6.84
CA THR A 92 15.95 7.75 6.14
C THR A 92 15.76 7.74 4.62
N PHE A 93 14.77 6.97 4.11
CA PHE A 93 14.53 6.87 2.68
C PHE A 93 13.91 8.16 2.09
N ILE A 94 13.05 8.83 2.84
CA ILE A 94 12.46 10.12 2.45
C ILE A 94 13.54 11.20 2.39
N ASP A 95 14.43 11.24 3.39
CA ASP A 95 15.56 12.18 3.42
C ASP A 95 16.50 11.93 2.24
N ALA A 96 16.75 10.66 1.90
CA ALA A 96 17.53 10.29 0.72
C ALA A 96 16.85 10.70 -0.59
N ALA A 97 15.53 10.57 -0.69
CA ALA A 97 14.76 11.00 -1.85
C ALA A 97 14.83 12.53 -2.05
N ALA A 98 14.70 13.28 -0.95
CA ALA A 98 14.85 14.73 -0.97
C ALA A 98 16.27 15.14 -1.40
N ALA A 99 17.30 14.50 -0.84
CA ALA A 99 18.71 14.77 -1.18
C ALA A 99 19.06 14.39 -2.63
N ALA A 100 18.43 13.35 -3.18
CA ALA A 100 18.58 12.95 -4.58
C ALA A 100 17.86 13.88 -5.57
N GLY A 101 17.04 14.81 -5.08
CA GLY A 101 16.28 15.74 -5.90
C GLY A 101 15.01 15.16 -6.51
N VAL A 102 14.43 14.11 -5.92
CA VAL A 102 13.13 13.58 -6.31
C VAL A 102 12.09 14.67 -6.24
N ARG A 103 11.35 14.89 -7.32
CA ARG A 103 10.39 15.99 -7.41
C ARG A 103 9.04 15.66 -6.76
N HIS A 104 8.61 14.39 -6.84
CA HIS A 104 7.33 13.95 -6.32
C HIS A 104 7.37 12.53 -5.79
N VAL A 105 6.81 12.32 -4.60
CA VAL A 105 6.65 11.00 -3.97
C VAL A 105 5.16 10.64 -3.92
N VAL A 106 4.80 9.50 -4.49
CA VAL A 106 3.51 8.83 -4.29
C VAL A 106 3.71 7.77 -3.22
N TYR A 107 3.07 7.92 -2.08
CA TYR A 107 3.27 7.05 -0.93
C TYR A 107 2.03 6.20 -0.64
N THR A 108 2.22 4.87 -0.49
CA THR A 108 1.16 3.99 0.00
C THR A 108 1.05 4.11 1.52
N SER A 109 0.05 4.87 1.97
CA SER A 109 -0.30 5.09 3.37
C SER A 109 -1.46 4.18 3.80
N PHE A 110 -2.09 4.47 4.91
CA PHE A 110 -3.19 3.67 5.44
C PHE A 110 -4.40 4.53 5.80
N LEU A 111 -5.60 4.00 5.53
CA LEU A 111 -6.88 4.63 5.88
C LEU A 111 -6.95 4.90 7.39
N GLY A 112 -7.34 6.12 7.76
CA GLY A 112 -7.41 6.51 9.17
C GLY A 112 -6.04 6.73 9.83
N ALA A 113 -4.96 6.96 9.04
CA ALA A 113 -3.64 7.33 9.59
C ALA A 113 -3.76 8.56 10.49
N ALA A 114 -3.46 8.39 11.78
CA ALA A 114 -3.53 9.38 12.84
C ALA A 114 -2.55 9.02 13.97
N PRO A 115 -2.13 9.97 14.82
CA PRO A 115 -1.16 9.70 15.89
C PRO A 115 -1.71 8.75 16.97
N ASP A 116 -3.01 8.68 17.11
CA ASP A 116 -3.77 7.88 18.07
C ASP A 116 -4.65 6.80 17.42
N ALA A 117 -4.38 6.47 16.14
CA ALA A 117 -5.17 5.48 15.41
C ALA A 117 -5.30 4.16 16.21
N VAL A 118 -6.49 3.56 16.17
CA VAL A 118 -6.75 2.27 16.82
C VAL A 118 -5.85 1.18 16.22
N PHE A 119 -5.77 1.12 14.89
CA PHE A 119 -4.79 0.27 14.21
C PHE A 119 -3.39 0.81 14.44
N THR A 120 -2.57 0.08 15.20
CA THR A 120 -1.27 0.59 15.66
C THR A 120 -0.32 0.94 14.53
N LEU A 121 -0.34 0.18 13.42
CA LEU A 121 0.51 0.44 12.26
C LEU A 121 0.09 1.70 11.49
N ALA A 122 -1.16 2.14 11.58
CA ALA A 122 -1.60 3.40 11.00
C ALA A 122 -0.91 4.62 11.64
N ARG A 123 -0.44 4.49 12.89
CA ARG A 123 0.35 5.53 13.58
C ARG A 123 1.69 5.76 12.90
N THR A 124 2.36 4.68 12.43
CA THR A 124 3.62 4.80 11.69
C THR A 124 3.40 5.38 10.30
N HIS A 125 2.27 5.09 9.66
CA HIS A 125 1.88 5.73 8.41
C HIS A 125 1.69 7.23 8.60
N TRP A 126 0.95 7.64 9.63
CA TRP A 126 0.78 9.07 9.95
C TRP A 126 2.13 9.77 10.18
N ALA A 127 3.01 9.19 10.99
CA ALA A 127 4.32 9.76 11.26
C ALA A 127 5.20 9.85 9.99
N THR A 128 5.04 8.92 9.05
CA THR A 128 5.68 8.96 7.73
C THR A 128 5.10 10.06 6.86
N GLU A 129 3.77 10.24 6.85
CA GLU A 129 3.12 11.33 6.12
C GLU A 129 3.59 12.70 6.62
N GLU A 130 3.71 12.88 7.94
CA GLU A 130 4.22 14.13 8.52
C GLU A 130 5.67 14.40 8.10
N HIS A 131 6.51 13.36 8.08
CA HIS A 131 7.89 13.51 7.62
C HIS A 131 7.98 13.85 6.13
N LEU A 132 7.13 13.23 5.29
CA LEU A 132 7.00 13.58 3.87
C LEU A 132 6.58 15.04 3.69
N ARG A 133 5.57 15.53 4.44
CA ARG A 133 5.15 16.94 4.39
C ARG A 133 6.26 17.90 4.76
N ALA A 134 7.09 17.53 5.74
CA ALA A 134 8.21 18.34 6.20
C ALA A 134 9.42 18.30 5.25
N SER A 135 9.54 17.32 4.37
CA SER A 135 10.70 17.13 3.50
C SER A 135 10.80 18.16 2.36
N GLY A 136 9.70 18.84 2.04
CA GLY A 136 9.63 19.79 0.92
C GLY A 136 9.49 19.14 -0.46
N VAL A 137 9.48 17.82 -0.55
CA VAL A 137 9.23 17.08 -1.80
C VAL A 137 7.72 17.13 -2.12
N GLY A 138 7.34 17.26 -3.39
CA GLY A 138 5.96 17.12 -3.83
C GLY A 138 5.42 15.75 -3.40
N LEU A 139 4.17 15.67 -2.96
CA LEU A 139 3.65 14.40 -2.43
C LEU A 139 2.20 14.12 -2.83
N THR A 140 1.89 12.85 -2.96
CA THR A 140 0.53 12.31 -3.03
C THR A 140 0.42 11.12 -2.07
N LEU A 141 -0.60 11.12 -1.23
CA LEU A 141 -0.83 10.06 -0.27
C LEU A 141 -1.98 9.16 -0.76
N LEU A 142 -1.70 7.88 -0.91
CA LEU A 142 -2.69 6.84 -1.16
C LEU A 142 -2.94 6.13 0.17
N ARG A 143 -4.03 6.48 0.85
CA ARG A 143 -4.44 5.86 2.10
C ARG A 143 -5.27 4.63 1.80
N ASP A 144 -4.59 3.51 1.68
CA ASP A 144 -5.21 2.22 1.40
C ASP A 144 -5.97 1.72 2.62
N SER A 145 -7.18 1.20 2.43
CA SER A 145 -7.85 0.40 3.47
C SER A 145 -7.18 -0.97 3.59
N PHE A 146 -7.63 -1.77 4.55
CA PHE A 146 -7.19 -3.15 4.69
C PHE A 146 -7.32 -3.91 3.35
N TYR A 147 -6.32 -4.70 3.00
CA TYR A 147 -6.34 -5.38 1.70
C TYR A 147 -7.34 -6.54 1.67
N ALA A 148 -8.26 -6.50 0.72
CA ALA A 148 -9.26 -7.55 0.49
C ALA A 148 -8.61 -8.91 0.23
N ASP A 149 -7.41 -8.91 -0.36
CA ASP A 149 -6.59 -10.09 -0.63
C ASP A 149 -6.22 -10.87 0.65
N PHE A 150 -6.13 -10.19 1.80
CA PHE A 150 -5.83 -10.83 3.08
C PHE A 150 -7.04 -11.49 3.75
N LEU A 151 -8.27 -11.10 3.40
CA LEU A 151 -9.45 -11.63 4.07
C LEU A 151 -9.54 -13.17 4.04
N PRO A 152 -9.26 -13.84 2.91
CA PRO A 152 -9.18 -15.32 2.89
C PRO A 152 -8.01 -15.87 3.71
N GLU A 153 -6.90 -15.14 3.79
CA GLU A 153 -5.69 -15.57 4.53
C GLU A 153 -5.90 -15.51 6.05
N LEU A 154 -6.87 -14.71 6.53
CA LEU A 154 -7.24 -14.68 7.96
C LEU A 154 -7.93 -15.97 8.41
N ALA A 155 -8.42 -16.80 7.48
CA ALA A 155 -9.11 -18.04 7.81
C ALA A 155 -8.10 -19.16 8.07
N VAL A 156 -7.83 -19.45 9.34
CA VAL A 156 -7.07 -20.63 9.77
C VAL A 156 -8.07 -21.77 9.99
N ASP A 157 -7.86 -22.89 9.32
CA ASP A 157 -8.76 -24.05 9.34
C ASP A 157 -10.25 -23.70 9.09
N GLY A 158 -10.47 -22.73 8.20
CA GLY A 158 -11.82 -22.25 7.86
C GLY A 158 -12.43 -21.29 8.88
N VAL A 159 -11.67 -20.80 9.86
CA VAL A 159 -12.16 -19.87 10.89
C VAL A 159 -11.40 -18.55 10.86
N ILE A 160 -12.10 -17.45 10.62
CA ILE A 160 -11.59 -16.11 10.89
C ILE A 160 -11.92 -15.78 12.35
N ALA A 161 -10.89 -15.66 13.21
CA ALA A 161 -11.09 -15.44 14.64
C ALA A 161 -10.47 -14.11 15.09
N GLY A 162 -11.25 -13.29 15.82
CA GLY A 162 -10.77 -12.03 16.37
C GLY A 162 -11.87 -11.15 16.95
N PRO A 163 -11.50 -10.09 17.68
CA PRO A 163 -12.42 -9.20 18.39
C PRO A 163 -12.96 -8.07 17.47
N ALA A 164 -13.61 -8.42 16.35
CA ALA A 164 -14.15 -7.45 15.41
C ALA A 164 -15.66 -7.19 15.60
N GLY A 165 -16.37 -8.05 16.35
CA GLY A 165 -17.81 -7.91 16.58
C GLY A 165 -18.61 -7.81 15.29
N GLN A 166 -19.47 -6.80 15.24
CA GLN A 166 -20.25 -6.43 14.06
C GLN A 166 -19.62 -5.27 13.25
N GLY A 167 -18.37 -4.91 13.55
CA GLY A 167 -17.64 -3.88 12.81
C GLY A 167 -17.45 -4.26 11.36
N ARG A 168 -17.31 -3.23 10.51
CA ARG A 168 -17.20 -3.38 9.06
C ARG A 168 -15.85 -2.89 8.55
N VAL A 169 -15.43 -3.44 7.43
CA VAL A 169 -14.20 -3.03 6.74
C VAL A 169 -14.46 -2.83 5.25
N GLY A 170 -14.15 -1.62 4.75
CA GLY A 170 -14.19 -1.27 3.32
C GLY A 170 -12.90 -1.73 2.64
N ALA A 171 -12.61 -3.04 2.67
CA ALA A 171 -11.35 -3.61 2.21
C ALA A 171 -11.14 -3.41 0.71
N VAL A 172 -9.92 -3.01 0.31
CA VAL A 172 -9.54 -2.69 -1.07
C VAL A 172 -8.66 -3.79 -1.68
N ALA A 173 -8.87 -4.14 -2.94
CA ALA A 173 -8.00 -5.06 -3.66
C ALA A 173 -6.63 -4.41 -3.96
N ARG A 174 -5.53 -5.13 -3.77
CA ARG A 174 -4.19 -4.67 -4.14
C ARG A 174 -4.09 -4.28 -5.61
N ALA A 175 -4.83 -4.94 -6.49
CA ALA A 175 -4.92 -4.60 -7.91
C ALA A 175 -5.52 -3.20 -8.14
N ASP A 176 -6.49 -2.77 -7.33
CA ASP A 176 -7.10 -1.45 -7.40
C ASP A 176 -6.15 -0.36 -6.91
N VAL A 177 -5.42 -0.63 -5.82
CA VAL A 177 -4.36 0.25 -5.34
C VAL A 177 -3.28 0.44 -6.39
N ALA A 178 -2.84 -0.65 -7.05
CA ALA A 178 -1.86 -0.57 -8.13
C ALA A 178 -2.39 0.25 -9.32
N ARG A 179 -3.66 0.10 -9.69
CA ARG A 179 -4.27 0.91 -10.76
C ARG A 179 -4.33 2.39 -10.40
N ALA A 180 -4.72 2.70 -9.16
CA ALA A 180 -4.79 4.06 -8.66
C ALA A 180 -3.40 4.72 -8.63
N ALA A 181 -2.39 4.03 -8.10
CA ALA A 181 -1.01 4.50 -8.09
C ALA A 181 -0.48 4.75 -9.51
N THR A 182 -0.75 3.80 -10.44
CA THR A 182 -0.34 3.94 -11.85
C THR A 182 -1.01 5.12 -12.54
N ALA A 183 -2.29 5.40 -12.25
CA ALA A 183 -3.00 6.55 -12.80
C ALA A 183 -2.38 7.87 -12.30
N VAL A 184 -2.17 8.00 -11.00
CA VAL A 184 -1.52 9.17 -10.38
C VAL A 184 -0.13 9.42 -10.97
N ILE A 185 0.70 8.39 -11.08
CA ILE A 185 2.04 8.49 -11.66
C ILE A 185 1.97 8.91 -13.12
N GLY A 186 1.05 8.33 -13.90
CA GLY A 186 0.85 8.70 -15.30
C GLY A 186 0.49 10.18 -15.48
N ASP A 187 -0.40 10.70 -14.67
CA ASP A 187 -0.80 12.11 -14.67
C ASP A 187 0.38 13.03 -14.27
N LEU A 188 1.14 12.65 -13.24
CA LEU A 188 2.34 13.40 -12.81
C LEU A 188 3.42 13.45 -13.91
N VAL A 189 3.64 12.32 -14.61
CA VAL A 189 4.57 12.24 -15.76
C VAL A 189 4.08 13.13 -16.91
N ALA A 190 2.77 13.22 -17.11
CA ALA A 190 2.16 14.13 -18.10
C ALA A 190 2.17 15.61 -17.68
N GLY A 191 2.68 15.92 -16.47
CA GLY A 191 2.78 17.30 -15.95
C GLY A 191 1.54 17.80 -15.23
N ASP A 192 0.55 16.93 -14.96
CA ASP A 192 -0.64 17.30 -14.19
C ASP A 192 -0.29 17.44 -12.70
N ARG A 193 -0.55 18.62 -12.16
CA ARG A 193 -0.22 18.99 -10.77
C ARG A 193 -1.40 18.81 -9.80
N ARG A 194 -2.56 18.30 -10.25
CA ARG A 194 -3.75 18.14 -9.40
C ARG A 194 -3.54 17.19 -8.23
N HIS A 195 -2.48 16.40 -8.28
CA HIS A 195 -2.14 15.43 -7.24
C HIS A 195 -1.20 15.99 -6.16
N ASP A 196 -0.68 17.20 -6.33
CA ASP A 196 0.24 17.82 -5.39
C ASP A 196 -0.45 18.05 -4.03
N GLY A 197 0.08 17.44 -2.97
CA GLY A 197 -0.48 17.50 -1.62
C GLY A 197 -1.79 16.71 -1.44
N ALA A 198 -2.26 16.03 -2.47
CA ALA A 198 -3.53 15.31 -2.42
C ALA A 198 -3.45 14.05 -1.55
N VAL A 199 -4.57 13.76 -0.89
CA VAL A 199 -4.80 12.53 -0.11
C VAL A 199 -5.98 11.80 -0.73
N TYR A 200 -5.77 10.57 -1.14
CA TYR A 200 -6.81 9.70 -1.68
C TYR A 200 -7.03 8.51 -0.75
N GLU A 201 -8.25 8.35 -0.27
CA GLU A 201 -8.66 7.18 0.50
C GLU A 201 -9.14 6.11 -0.48
N LEU A 202 -8.45 4.96 -0.48
CA LEU A 202 -8.71 3.87 -1.41
C LEU A 202 -9.39 2.72 -0.66
N THR A 203 -10.65 2.48 -1.00
CA THR A 203 -11.48 1.42 -0.41
C THR A 203 -12.06 0.54 -1.48
N GLY A 204 -12.56 -0.64 -1.08
CA GLY A 204 -13.43 -1.45 -1.91
C GLY A 204 -14.82 -0.79 -2.10
N PRO A 205 -15.69 -1.41 -2.90
CA PRO A 205 -17.02 -0.86 -3.21
C PRO A 205 -18.04 -1.08 -2.09
N GLU A 206 -17.70 -1.82 -1.07
CA GLU A 206 -18.58 -2.25 0.02
C GLU A 206 -17.81 -2.37 1.33
N ALA A 207 -18.48 -2.13 2.44
CA ALA A 207 -17.95 -2.42 3.77
C ALA A 207 -18.64 -3.68 4.32
N LEU A 208 -17.84 -4.72 4.59
CA LEU A 208 -18.32 -6.02 5.06
C LEU A 208 -17.95 -6.24 6.52
N THR A 209 -18.83 -6.90 7.28
CA THR A 209 -18.44 -7.56 8.53
C THR A 209 -17.58 -8.78 8.21
N LEU A 210 -16.78 -9.26 9.17
CA LEU A 210 -15.98 -10.47 8.95
C LEU A 210 -16.88 -11.71 8.75
N ALA A 211 -18.10 -11.74 9.29
CA ALA A 211 -19.07 -12.79 9.02
C ALA A 211 -19.58 -12.76 7.58
N GLU A 212 -19.90 -11.56 7.04
CA GLU A 212 -20.26 -11.39 5.63
C GLU A 212 -19.10 -11.75 4.70
N ALA A 213 -17.87 -11.33 5.02
CA ALA A 213 -16.66 -11.69 4.27
C ALA A 213 -16.44 -13.21 4.25
N ALA A 214 -16.57 -13.90 5.39
CA ALA A 214 -16.48 -15.35 5.49
C ALA A 214 -17.53 -16.05 4.60
N ALA A 215 -18.77 -15.53 4.56
CA ALA A 215 -19.82 -16.06 3.69
C ALA A 215 -19.49 -15.84 2.20
N VAL A 216 -18.89 -14.71 1.81
CA VAL A 216 -18.41 -14.47 0.45
C VAL A 216 -17.30 -15.45 0.09
N ILE A 217 -16.31 -15.65 0.98
CA ILE A 217 -15.20 -16.58 0.78
C ILE A 217 -15.73 -18.01 0.58
N THR A 218 -16.66 -18.45 1.42
CA THR A 218 -17.29 -19.78 1.30
C THR A 218 -17.93 -19.95 -0.08
N ARG A 219 -18.75 -18.99 -0.52
CA ARG A 219 -19.40 -19.06 -1.84
C ARG A 219 -18.42 -19.06 -2.99
N ALA A 220 -17.38 -18.22 -2.91
CA ALA A 220 -16.41 -18.08 -3.98
C ALA A 220 -15.47 -19.28 -4.09
N THR A 221 -15.01 -19.85 -2.99
CA THR A 221 -13.99 -20.90 -2.95
C THR A 221 -14.55 -22.32 -2.81
N GLY A 222 -15.80 -22.46 -2.36
CA GLY A 222 -16.40 -23.74 -1.96
C GLY A 222 -15.86 -24.30 -0.63
N ARG A 223 -14.97 -23.59 0.06
CA ARG A 223 -14.40 -23.97 1.36
C ARG A 223 -15.22 -23.31 2.48
N PRO A 224 -15.85 -24.09 3.38
CA PRO A 224 -16.57 -23.52 4.51
C PRO A 224 -15.68 -22.58 5.31
N THR A 225 -16.11 -21.33 5.43
CA THR A 225 -15.39 -20.29 6.19
C THR A 225 -16.41 -19.60 7.09
N VAL A 226 -16.08 -19.41 8.36
CA VAL A 226 -16.92 -18.75 9.36
C VAL A 226 -16.13 -17.71 10.13
N TYR A 227 -16.81 -16.70 10.65
CA TYR A 227 -16.25 -15.79 11.63
C TYR A 227 -16.59 -16.26 13.04
N ARG A 228 -15.59 -16.26 13.92
CA ARG A 228 -15.74 -16.51 15.35
C ARG A 228 -15.23 -15.32 16.13
N GLU A 229 -16.12 -14.68 16.86
CA GLU A 229 -15.74 -13.61 17.75
C GLU A 229 -14.87 -14.10 18.89
N GLN A 230 -13.87 -13.30 19.26
CA GLN A 230 -13.01 -13.51 20.42
C GLN A 230 -13.08 -12.28 21.33
N THR A 231 -12.92 -12.49 22.61
CA THR A 231 -12.57 -11.40 23.53
C THR A 231 -11.15 -10.93 23.24
N LEU A 232 -10.78 -9.75 23.77
CA LEU A 232 -9.39 -9.27 23.65
C LEU A 232 -8.40 -10.26 24.28
N GLU A 233 -8.71 -10.80 25.45
CA GLU A 233 -7.88 -11.78 26.13
C GLU A 233 -7.66 -13.03 25.29
N GLU A 234 -8.73 -13.61 24.72
CA GLU A 234 -8.64 -14.75 23.82
C GLU A 234 -7.82 -14.43 22.55
N ALA A 235 -7.95 -13.21 22.02
CA ALA A 235 -7.23 -12.77 20.84
C ALA A 235 -5.72 -12.71 21.09
N TYR A 236 -5.29 -12.14 22.22
CA TYR A 236 -3.89 -12.13 22.62
C TYR A 236 -3.37 -13.55 22.92
N ALA A 237 -4.12 -14.34 23.69
CA ALA A 237 -3.74 -15.71 24.04
C ALA A 237 -3.55 -16.59 22.79
N SER A 238 -4.46 -16.48 21.80
CA SER A 238 -4.38 -17.28 20.58
C SER A 238 -3.19 -16.91 19.68
N ARG A 239 -2.65 -15.70 19.81
CA ARG A 239 -1.51 -15.22 19.02
C ARG A 239 -0.16 -15.35 19.72
N SER A 240 -0.15 -15.53 21.05
CA SER A 240 1.08 -15.76 21.84
C SER A 240 1.85 -16.99 21.39
N VAL A 241 1.17 -17.99 20.83
CA VAL A 241 1.78 -19.25 20.33
C VAL A 241 2.76 -19.04 19.18
N TYR A 242 2.69 -17.89 18.48
CA TYR A 242 3.59 -17.57 17.37
C TYR A 242 4.95 -17.02 17.84
N GLY A 243 5.11 -16.70 19.14
CA GLY A 243 6.36 -16.18 19.69
C GLY A 243 6.80 -14.83 19.09
N ALA A 244 5.86 -14.09 18.51
CA ALA A 244 6.12 -12.76 17.97
C ALA A 244 6.33 -11.73 19.09
N PRO A 245 7.08 -10.64 18.86
CA PRO A 245 7.24 -9.56 19.84
C PRO A 245 5.89 -8.85 20.08
N ASP A 246 5.74 -8.27 21.28
CA ASP A 246 4.47 -7.67 21.73
C ASP A 246 3.89 -6.65 20.74
N TRP A 247 4.72 -5.78 20.15
CA TRP A 247 4.27 -4.78 19.21
C TRP A 247 3.60 -5.40 17.94
N GLU A 248 4.05 -6.59 17.54
CA GLU A 248 3.53 -7.30 16.37
C GLU A 248 2.20 -7.97 16.71
N VAL A 249 2.12 -8.58 17.90
CA VAL A 249 0.85 -9.14 18.43
C VAL A 249 -0.17 -8.02 18.60
N ASP A 250 0.23 -6.85 19.14
CA ASP A 250 -0.61 -5.66 19.25
C ASP A 250 -1.11 -5.21 17.87
N ALA A 251 -0.25 -5.21 16.85
CA ALA A 251 -0.64 -4.85 15.49
C ALA A 251 -1.70 -5.82 14.95
N TRP A 252 -1.51 -7.12 15.11
CA TRP A 252 -2.48 -8.13 14.67
C TRP A 252 -3.83 -7.99 15.37
N VAL A 253 -3.84 -7.81 16.69
CA VAL A 253 -5.08 -7.63 17.45
C VAL A 253 -5.74 -6.30 17.10
N SER A 254 -4.94 -5.24 16.94
CA SER A 254 -5.47 -3.90 16.64
C SER A 254 -6.14 -3.80 15.25
N THR A 255 -5.85 -4.71 14.33
CA THR A 255 -6.60 -4.83 13.07
C THR A 255 -8.08 -5.08 13.34
N TYR A 256 -8.37 -6.03 14.21
CA TYR A 256 -9.75 -6.40 14.54
C TYR A 256 -10.45 -5.34 15.37
N THR A 257 -9.75 -4.73 16.34
CA THR A 257 -10.35 -3.66 17.14
C THR A 257 -10.57 -2.39 16.34
N ALA A 258 -9.77 -2.11 15.32
CA ALA A 258 -10.02 -1.03 14.36
C ALA A 258 -11.27 -1.29 13.52
N ILE A 259 -11.52 -2.56 13.12
CA ILE A 259 -12.77 -2.94 12.48
C ILE A 259 -13.93 -2.76 13.45
N ALA A 260 -13.81 -3.28 14.68
CA ALA A 260 -14.85 -3.16 15.72
C ALA A 260 -15.24 -1.70 16.02
N SER A 261 -14.26 -0.80 16.03
CA SER A 261 -14.48 0.64 16.32
C SER A 261 -15.14 1.42 15.18
N GLY A 262 -15.29 0.83 13.99
CA GLY A 262 -15.77 1.53 12.79
C GLY A 262 -14.70 2.37 12.09
N ALA A 263 -13.44 2.32 12.53
CA ALA A 263 -12.36 3.11 11.91
C ALA A 263 -12.11 2.74 10.44
N LEU A 264 -12.51 1.53 10.02
CA LEU A 264 -12.31 0.99 8.68
C LEU A 264 -13.62 0.78 7.89
N ASP A 265 -14.76 1.26 8.37
CA ASP A 265 -16.08 1.03 7.75
C ASP A 265 -16.37 1.94 6.55
N ARG A 266 -15.50 2.93 6.30
CA ARG A 266 -15.66 3.91 5.23
C ARG A 266 -15.58 3.26 3.86
N VAL A 267 -16.48 3.69 2.96
CA VAL A 267 -16.43 3.42 1.53
C VAL A 267 -16.31 4.75 0.79
N THR A 268 -15.32 4.87 -0.07
CA THR A 268 -15.00 6.10 -0.83
C THR A 268 -15.00 5.84 -2.34
N ASP A 269 -15.04 6.90 -3.11
CA ASP A 269 -14.94 6.89 -4.56
C ASP A 269 -13.50 7.02 -5.09
N GLY A 270 -12.49 7.01 -4.20
CA GLY A 270 -11.10 7.31 -4.54
C GLY A 270 -10.53 6.46 -5.67
N VAL A 271 -10.79 5.15 -5.67
CA VAL A 271 -10.37 4.26 -6.75
C VAL A 271 -11.05 4.64 -8.07
N GLU A 272 -12.37 4.83 -8.07
CA GLU A 272 -13.14 5.15 -9.29
C GLU A 272 -12.74 6.51 -9.85
N ARG A 273 -12.56 7.53 -9.00
CA ARG A 273 -12.11 8.87 -9.41
C ARG A 273 -10.75 8.87 -10.10
N LEU A 274 -9.79 8.06 -9.58
CA LEU A 274 -8.44 8.00 -10.13
C LEU A 274 -8.36 7.14 -11.39
N THR A 275 -9.17 6.08 -11.47
CA THR A 275 -9.01 5.04 -12.51
C THR A 275 -10.10 5.02 -13.57
N GLY A 276 -11.20 5.74 -13.33
CA GLY A 276 -12.42 5.65 -14.16
C GLY A 276 -13.14 4.30 -14.05
N ARG A 277 -12.75 3.45 -13.09
CA ARG A 277 -13.32 2.10 -12.90
C ARG A 277 -13.66 1.87 -11.45
N ARG A 278 -14.78 1.23 -11.20
CA ARG A 278 -15.16 0.80 -9.84
C ARG A 278 -14.11 -0.15 -9.24
N PRO A 279 -13.87 -0.09 -7.93
CA PRO A 279 -13.04 -1.07 -7.25
C PRO A 279 -13.68 -2.47 -7.30
N LEU A 280 -12.84 -3.50 -7.22
CA LEU A 280 -13.27 -4.88 -7.17
C LEU A 280 -13.96 -5.19 -5.82
N SER A 281 -15.11 -5.85 -5.88
CA SER A 281 -15.67 -6.47 -4.68
C SER A 281 -14.86 -7.69 -4.27
N LEU A 282 -15.00 -8.13 -3.01
CA LEU A 282 -14.36 -9.37 -2.55
C LEU A 282 -14.76 -10.58 -3.42
N ALA A 283 -16.01 -10.65 -3.83
CA ALA A 283 -16.50 -11.72 -4.70
C ALA A 283 -15.81 -11.72 -6.08
N GLN A 284 -15.63 -10.55 -6.69
CA GLN A 284 -14.94 -10.41 -7.97
C GLN A 284 -13.46 -10.76 -7.84
N LEU A 285 -12.78 -10.25 -6.81
CA LEU A 285 -11.38 -10.57 -6.54
C LEU A 285 -11.14 -12.08 -6.44
N LEU A 286 -12.02 -12.80 -5.74
CA LEU A 286 -11.89 -14.24 -5.56
C LEU A 286 -12.28 -15.05 -6.81
N ALA A 287 -13.08 -14.50 -7.71
CA ALA A 287 -13.41 -15.14 -8.98
C ALA A 287 -12.23 -15.11 -9.97
N ASP A 288 -11.44 -14.04 -9.97
CA ASP A 288 -10.29 -13.84 -10.86
C ASP A 288 -9.08 -14.73 -10.48
N HIS A 289 -9.10 -15.36 -9.31
CA HIS A 289 -8.05 -16.26 -8.82
C HIS A 289 -8.35 -17.77 -9.03
N ARG A 290 -9.35 -18.11 -9.88
CA ARG A 290 -9.69 -19.52 -10.21
C ARG A 290 -8.97 -20.06 -11.43
#